data_5378a3b48c75d6a012614e8f32f05654
#
_entry.id   5378a3b48c75d6a012614e8f32f05654
#
_cell.length_a   1.000
_cell.length_b   1.000
_cell.length_c   1.000
_cell.angle_alpha   90.00
_cell.angle_beta   90.00
_cell.angle_gamma   90.00
#
_symmetry.space_group_name_H-M   'P 1'
#
loop_
_entity.id
_entity.type
_entity.pdbx_description
1 polymer ?
#
loop_
_entity_poly.entity_id
_entity_poly.type
_entity_poly.pdbx_seq_one_letter_code
_entity_poly.pdbx_strand_id
1 'polypeptide(L)'
;MVDRIYIEDFQPRSELVVPQHKVPRARFPVVDAHNHVTYPNFGWDERPMAEIIAELDFLNVATVVNLSGETGDVLKRNLENVDQAYPGRFVTYCNIDFTDLGKPGWTDARRKALEADINAGARGLKIYK
;
A
#
# COMPACT_ATOMS: atom_id res chain seq x y z
N MET A 1 7.19 -31.87 32.10
CA MET A 1 6.39 -32.26 30.91
C MET A 1 5.86 -31.00 30.32
N VAL A 2 6.22 -30.65 29.12
CA VAL A 2 5.66 -29.46 28.47
C VAL A 2 4.33 -29.87 27.88
N ASP A 3 3.22 -29.31 28.38
CA ASP A 3 1.91 -29.55 27.80
C ASP A 3 1.92 -29.06 26.33
N ARG A 4 1.56 -29.98 25.43
CA ARG A 4 1.43 -29.65 24.02
C ARG A 4 0.17 -28.83 23.85
N ILE A 5 0.33 -27.59 23.40
CA ILE A 5 -0.77 -26.73 22.99
C ILE A 5 -0.93 -26.88 21.48
N TYR A 6 -2.11 -27.26 21.02
CA TYR A 6 -2.43 -27.24 19.58
C TYR A 6 -2.64 -25.78 19.13
N ILE A 7 -2.29 -25.50 17.87
CA ILE A 7 -2.35 -24.13 17.35
C ILE A 7 -3.78 -23.58 17.34
N GLU A 8 -4.76 -24.46 17.17
CA GLU A 8 -6.19 -24.15 17.21
C GLU A 8 -6.67 -23.71 18.60
N ASP A 9 -5.99 -24.20 19.65
CA ASP A 9 -6.32 -23.91 21.06
C ASP A 9 -5.45 -22.78 21.62
N PHE A 10 -4.45 -22.31 20.84
CA PHE A 10 -3.54 -21.27 21.30
C PHE A 10 -4.22 -19.91 21.30
N GLN A 11 -4.46 -19.37 22.48
CA GLN A 11 -4.95 -18.02 22.67
C GLN A 11 -3.83 -17.13 23.19
N PRO A 12 -3.26 -16.25 22.33
CA PRO A 12 -2.19 -15.35 22.75
C PRO A 12 -2.70 -14.38 23.81
N ARG A 13 -1.97 -14.27 24.91
CA ARG A 13 -2.21 -13.25 25.93
C ARG A 13 -1.01 -12.32 26.00
N SER A 14 -1.27 -11.03 25.99
CA SER A 14 -0.21 -10.06 26.21
C SER A 14 0.24 -10.13 27.68
N GLU A 15 1.53 -10.38 27.88
CA GLU A 15 2.19 -10.30 29.17
C GLU A 15 2.84 -8.93 29.41
N LEU A 16 2.82 -8.07 28.41
CA LEU A 16 3.38 -6.74 28.49
C LEU A 16 2.48 -5.85 29.36
N VAL A 17 2.99 -5.46 30.52
CA VAL A 17 2.34 -4.52 31.43
C VAL A 17 3.05 -3.17 31.33
N VAL A 18 2.48 -2.27 30.58
CA VAL A 18 2.99 -0.88 30.42
C VAL A 18 1.86 0.11 30.60
N PRO A 19 2.17 1.36 30.98
CA PRO A 19 1.17 2.43 31.00
C PRO A 19 0.55 2.57 29.60
N GLN A 20 -0.77 2.55 29.53
CA GLN A 20 -1.48 2.77 28.27
C GLN A 20 -1.75 4.26 28.09
N HIS A 21 -1.33 4.78 26.94
CA HIS A 21 -1.63 6.14 26.53
C HIS A 21 -2.50 6.10 25.28
N LYS A 22 -3.67 6.69 25.36
CA LYS A 22 -4.52 6.85 24.18
C LYS A 22 -3.99 8.00 23.33
N VAL A 23 -3.48 7.69 22.15
CA VAL A 23 -3.05 8.67 21.16
C VAL A 23 -3.93 8.51 19.91
N PRO A 24 -5.13 9.12 19.91
CA PRO A 24 -6.09 8.90 18.83
C PRO A 24 -5.73 9.61 17.53
N ARG A 25 -4.79 10.54 17.58
CA ARG A 25 -4.42 11.39 16.44
C ARG A 25 -2.96 11.82 16.55
N ALA A 26 -2.25 11.85 15.44
CA ALA A 26 -0.91 12.43 15.39
C ALA A 26 -0.95 13.94 15.65
N ARG A 27 0.00 14.46 16.44
CA ARG A 27 0.10 15.89 16.77
C ARG A 27 0.46 16.73 15.54
N PHE A 28 1.33 16.20 14.68
CA PHE A 28 1.76 16.85 13.44
C PHE A 28 1.26 16.03 12.25
N PRO A 29 1.09 16.65 11.07
CA PRO A 29 0.80 15.91 9.86
C PRO A 29 1.86 14.84 9.61
N VAL A 30 1.43 13.62 9.32
CA VAL A 30 2.32 12.48 9.06
C VAL A 30 2.18 11.99 7.62
N VAL A 31 3.24 11.38 7.13
CA VAL A 31 3.24 10.63 5.89
C VAL A 31 3.26 9.15 6.24
N ASP A 32 2.26 8.41 5.76
CA ASP A 32 2.31 6.96 5.78
C ASP A 32 3.16 6.49 4.60
N ALA A 33 4.39 6.09 4.88
CA ALA A 33 5.38 5.75 3.85
C ALA A 33 5.27 4.31 3.32
N HIS A 34 4.34 3.50 3.84
CA HIS A 34 4.20 2.11 3.43
C HIS A 34 2.75 1.63 3.55
N ASN A 35 2.00 1.76 2.49
CA ASN A 35 0.61 1.34 2.44
C ASN A 35 0.29 0.61 1.12
N HIS A 36 -0.86 -0.08 1.08
CA HIS A 36 -1.33 -0.88 -0.05
C HIS A 36 -2.80 -0.53 -0.37
N VAL A 37 -3.06 0.73 -0.69
CA VAL A 37 -4.40 1.30 -0.89
C VAL A 37 -5.18 0.60 -1.99
N THR A 38 -4.50 0.21 -3.05
CA THR A 38 -5.13 -0.36 -4.25
C THR A 38 -4.96 -1.88 -4.36
N TYR A 39 -4.49 -2.53 -3.29
CA TYR A 39 -4.29 -3.98 -3.32
C TYR A 39 -5.62 -4.71 -3.07
N PRO A 40 -6.01 -5.65 -3.93
CA PRO A 40 -7.21 -6.45 -3.73
C PRO A 40 -7.19 -7.18 -2.38
N ASN A 41 -8.34 -7.28 -1.73
CA ASN A 41 -8.56 -7.98 -0.46
C ASN A 41 -8.01 -7.29 0.83
N PHE A 42 -7.53 -6.06 0.77
CA PHE A 42 -7.23 -5.29 1.99
C PHE A 42 -8.41 -4.43 2.49
N GLY A 43 -9.58 -4.58 1.85
CA GLY A 43 -10.82 -3.92 2.28
C GLY A 43 -10.91 -2.43 1.95
N TRP A 44 -9.96 -1.90 1.19
CA TRP A 44 -9.99 -0.50 0.76
C TRP A 44 -10.79 -0.34 -0.55
N ASP A 45 -10.76 -1.35 -1.41
CA ASP A 45 -11.45 -1.41 -2.69
C ASP A 45 -12.99 -1.49 -2.57
N GLU A 46 -13.48 -1.95 -1.40
CA GLU A 46 -14.91 -2.03 -1.09
C GLU A 46 -15.46 -0.78 -0.38
N ARG A 47 -14.58 0.12 0.07
CA ARG A 47 -14.97 1.30 0.83
C ARG A 47 -14.99 2.56 -0.05
N PRO A 48 -15.98 3.45 0.10
CA PRO A 48 -15.94 4.75 -0.54
C PRO A 48 -14.66 5.50 -0.17
N MET A 49 -13.91 5.98 -1.16
CA MET A 49 -12.65 6.68 -0.93
C MET A 49 -12.83 7.91 -0.02
N ALA A 50 -13.99 8.55 -0.06
CA ALA A 50 -14.31 9.68 0.82
C ALA A 50 -14.28 9.30 2.31
N GLU A 51 -14.68 8.09 2.68
CA GLU A 51 -14.59 7.60 4.06
C GLU A 51 -13.14 7.38 4.48
N ILE A 52 -12.33 6.81 3.59
CA ILE A 52 -10.90 6.62 3.81
C ILE A 52 -10.21 7.98 4.02
N ILE A 53 -10.52 8.97 3.19
CA ILE A 53 -9.99 10.32 3.35
C ILE A 53 -10.40 10.93 4.69
N ALA A 54 -11.66 10.76 5.11
CA ALA A 54 -12.12 11.26 6.40
C ALA A 54 -11.37 10.62 7.58
N GLU A 55 -11.07 9.33 7.51
CA GLU A 55 -10.25 8.66 8.53
C GLU A 55 -8.80 9.15 8.54
N LEU A 56 -8.19 9.32 7.36
CA LEU A 56 -6.84 9.88 7.25
C LEU A 56 -6.78 11.30 7.84
N ASP A 57 -7.80 12.12 7.59
CA ASP A 57 -7.93 13.47 8.16
C ASP A 57 -8.09 13.42 9.68
N PHE A 58 -8.91 12.52 10.19
CA PHE A 58 -9.06 12.30 11.62
C PHE A 58 -7.74 11.92 12.29
N LEU A 59 -6.97 11.04 11.67
CA LEU A 59 -5.68 10.57 12.16
C LEU A 59 -4.54 11.58 11.96
N ASN A 60 -4.76 12.64 11.19
CA ASN A 60 -3.77 13.63 10.74
C ASN A 60 -2.72 13.03 9.79
N VAL A 61 -3.14 12.08 8.95
CA VAL A 61 -2.31 11.55 7.86
C VAL A 61 -2.46 12.45 6.65
N ALA A 62 -1.42 13.19 6.32
CA ALA A 62 -1.42 14.13 5.20
C ALA A 62 -1.29 13.43 3.85
N THR A 63 -0.39 12.46 3.76
CA THR A 63 -0.06 11.76 2.51
C THR A 63 0.18 10.27 2.79
N VAL A 64 -0.24 9.45 1.87
CA VAL A 64 -0.05 7.99 1.89
C VAL A 64 0.78 7.58 0.67
N VAL A 65 1.85 6.83 0.88
CA VAL A 65 2.62 6.18 -0.19
C VAL A 65 1.99 4.82 -0.49
N ASN A 66 1.31 4.73 -1.62
CA ASN A 66 0.71 3.49 -2.10
C ASN A 66 1.75 2.66 -2.87
N LEU A 67 2.10 1.51 -2.34
CA LEU A 67 3.11 0.59 -2.89
C LEU A 67 2.52 -0.50 -3.81
N SER A 68 1.22 -0.44 -4.10
CA SER A 68 0.48 -1.43 -4.90
C SER A 68 -0.17 -0.79 -6.12
N GLY A 69 0.56 0.08 -6.81
CA GLY A 69 0.04 0.73 -8.01
C GLY A 69 -0.15 -0.21 -9.20
N GLU A 70 0.51 -1.38 -9.17
CA GLU A 70 0.58 -2.31 -10.30
C GLU A 70 1.36 -1.72 -11.49
N THR A 71 1.04 -2.14 -12.71
CA THR A 71 1.70 -1.68 -13.94
C THR A 71 0.68 -1.53 -15.08
N GLY A 72 1.01 -0.77 -16.11
CA GLY A 72 0.21 -0.62 -17.32
C GLY A 72 -1.18 -0.04 -17.07
N ASP A 73 -2.22 -0.66 -17.64
CA ASP A 73 -3.58 -0.13 -17.55
C ASP A 73 -4.20 -0.23 -16.14
N VAL A 74 -3.74 -1.17 -15.32
CA VAL A 74 -4.14 -1.24 -13.91
C VAL A 74 -3.59 -0.04 -13.15
N LEU A 75 -2.30 0.28 -13.35
CA LEU A 75 -1.68 1.46 -12.76
C LEU A 75 -2.41 2.74 -13.16
N LYS A 76 -2.75 2.92 -14.44
CA LYS A 76 -3.46 4.11 -14.91
C LYS A 76 -4.78 4.32 -14.17
N ARG A 77 -5.60 3.24 -14.07
CA ARG A 77 -6.86 3.31 -13.31
C ARG A 77 -6.63 3.64 -11.84
N ASN A 78 -5.59 3.08 -11.23
CA ASN A 78 -5.25 3.37 -9.84
C ASN A 78 -4.86 4.83 -9.66
N LEU A 79 -4.03 5.39 -10.55
CA LEU A 79 -3.64 6.80 -10.55
C LEU A 79 -4.85 7.72 -10.73
N GLU A 80 -5.78 7.40 -11.65
CA GLU A 80 -7.01 8.16 -11.87
C GLU A 80 -7.89 8.19 -10.62
N ASN A 81 -8.13 7.01 -10.02
CA ASN A 81 -9.05 6.85 -8.91
C ASN A 81 -8.50 7.35 -7.56
N VAL A 82 -7.19 7.43 -7.42
CA VAL A 82 -6.53 7.73 -6.14
C VAL A 82 -5.74 9.05 -6.24
N ASP A 83 -4.64 9.08 -7.00
CA ASP A 83 -3.73 10.25 -7.04
C ASP A 83 -4.38 11.47 -7.68
N GLN A 84 -5.06 11.30 -8.81
CA GLN A 84 -5.69 12.41 -9.55
C GLN A 84 -7.00 12.83 -8.90
N ALA A 85 -7.77 11.89 -8.36
CA ALA A 85 -9.02 12.20 -7.67
C ALA A 85 -8.78 12.94 -6.33
N TYR A 86 -7.64 12.68 -5.67
CA TYR A 86 -7.28 13.28 -4.38
C TYR A 86 -5.86 13.84 -4.39
N PRO A 87 -5.61 14.95 -5.11
CA PRO A 87 -4.27 15.49 -5.31
C PRO A 87 -3.54 15.77 -4.00
N GLY A 88 -2.30 15.28 -3.91
CA GLY A 88 -1.44 15.45 -2.73
C GLY A 88 -1.71 14.48 -1.57
N ARG A 89 -2.79 13.69 -1.64
CA ARG A 89 -3.12 12.73 -0.57
C ARG A 89 -2.45 11.38 -0.79
N PHE A 90 -2.13 11.05 -2.02
CA PHE A 90 -1.49 9.79 -2.38
C PHE A 90 -0.28 10.00 -3.27
N VAL A 91 0.66 9.08 -3.16
CA VAL A 91 1.84 8.96 -4.00
C VAL A 91 1.97 7.49 -4.39
N THR A 92 1.59 7.16 -5.61
CA THR A 92 1.54 5.76 -6.05
C THR A 92 2.83 5.35 -6.73
N TYR A 93 3.36 4.19 -6.30
CA TYR A 93 4.50 3.49 -6.88
C TYR A 93 4.01 2.38 -7.81
N CYS A 94 4.67 2.24 -8.95
CA CYS A 94 4.44 1.10 -9.84
C CYS A 94 5.17 -0.16 -9.36
N ASN A 95 4.82 -1.29 -9.97
CA ASN A 95 5.45 -2.58 -9.71
C ASN A 95 6.08 -3.12 -11.00
N ILE A 96 6.86 -4.19 -10.90
CA ILE A 96 7.38 -4.93 -12.06
C ILE A 96 6.68 -6.28 -12.13
N ASP A 97 6.19 -6.60 -13.31
CA ASP A 97 5.75 -7.94 -13.64
C ASP A 97 6.97 -8.83 -13.93
N PHE A 98 7.19 -9.82 -13.07
CA PHE A 98 8.28 -10.79 -13.18
C PHE A 98 7.91 -12.04 -13.99
N THR A 99 6.72 -12.09 -14.58
CA THR A 99 6.34 -13.15 -15.49
C THR A 99 7.36 -13.24 -16.63
N ASP A 100 7.78 -14.45 -16.94
CA ASP A 100 8.77 -14.74 -17.98
C ASP A 100 10.18 -14.18 -17.72
N LEU A 101 10.52 -13.89 -16.47
CA LEU A 101 11.88 -13.49 -16.09
C LEU A 101 12.91 -14.49 -16.65
N GLY A 102 13.94 -13.96 -17.29
CA GLY A 102 15.01 -14.75 -17.92
C GLY A 102 14.75 -15.14 -19.37
N LYS A 103 13.57 -14.90 -19.93
CA LYS A 103 13.34 -15.09 -21.37
C LYS A 103 13.99 -13.98 -22.20
N PRO A 104 14.41 -14.28 -23.44
CA PRO A 104 14.96 -13.26 -24.33
C PRO A 104 14.02 -12.06 -24.50
N GLY A 105 14.56 -10.85 -24.39
CA GLY A 105 13.80 -9.60 -24.52
C GLY A 105 13.03 -9.16 -23.28
N TRP A 106 13.00 -9.94 -22.20
CA TRP A 106 12.28 -9.59 -20.96
C TRP A 106 12.76 -8.25 -20.39
N THR A 107 14.07 -8.05 -20.28
CA THR A 107 14.66 -6.82 -19.73
C THR A 107 14.22 -5.58 -20.51
N ASP A 108 14.26 -5.63 -21.84
CA ASP A 108 13.86 -4.50 -22.69
C ASP A 108 12.36 -4.22 -22.59
N ALA A 109 11.54 -5.26 -22.53
CA ALA A 109 10.10 -5.13 -22.36
C ALA A 109 9.76 -4.47 -21.00
N ARG A 110 10.41 -4.92 -19.92
CA ARG A 110 10.18 -4.33 -18.57
C ARG A 110 10.70 -2.91 -18.47
N ARG A 111 11.84 -2.59 -19.08
CA ARG A 111 12.34 -1.21 -19.12
C ARG A 111 11.34 -0.27 -19.82
N LYS A 112 10.80 -0.67 -20.97
CA LYS A 112 9.80 0.11 -21.69
C LYS A 112 8.50 0.28 -20.88
N ALA A 113 8.05 -0.79 -20.22
CA ALA A 113 6.88 -0.74 -19.36
C ALA A 113 7.10 0.24 -18.19
N LEU A 114 8.24 0.17 -17.51
CA LEU A 114 8.59 1.08 -16.42
C LEU A 114 8.65 2.54 -16.88
N GLU A 115 9.25 2.80 -18.05
CA GLU A 115 9.26 4.16 -18.63
C GLU A 115 7.82 4.67 -18.89
N ALA A 116 6.95 3.80 -19.40
CA ALA A 116 5.55 4.15 -19.63
C ALA A 116 4.80 4.40 -18.30
N ASP A 117 5.04 3.60 -17.27
CA ASP A 117 4.43 3.73 -15.96
C ASP A 117 4.84 5.02 -15.24
N ILE A 118 6.12 5.39 -15.31
CA ILE A 118 6.61 6.68 -14.79
C ILE A 118 5.99 7.85 -15.55
N ASN A 119 5.92 7.76 -16.87
CA ASN A 119 5.29 8.80 -17.70
C ASN A 119 3.77 8.91 -17.46
N ALA A 120 3.11 7.82 -17.06
CA ALA A 120 1.71 7.83 -16.66
C ALA A 120 1.48 8.51 -15.31
N GLY A 121 2.51 8.66 -14.47
CA GLY A 121 2.42 9.37 -13.20
C GLY A 121 2.90 8.62 -11.97
N ALA A 122 3.37 7.38 -12.09
CA ALA A 122 4.00 6.69 -10.97
C ALA A 122 5.20 7.49 -10.43
N ARG A 123 5.33 7.56 -9.11
CA ARG A 123 6.36 8.36 -8.44
C ARG A 123 7.51 7.54 -7.90
N GLY A 124 7.47 6.24 -8.07
CA GLY A 124 8.52 5.33 -7.67
C GLY A 124 8.23 3.90 -8.11
N LEU A 125 9.18 3.03 -7.84
CA LEU A 125 9.09 1.60 -8.13
C LEU A 125 9.14 0.81 -6.83
N LYS A 126 8.18 -0.09 -6.65
CA LYS A 126 8.20 -1.08 -5.58
C LYS A 126 8.47 -2.46 -6.15
N ILE A 127 9.56 -3.05 -5.72
CA ILE A 127 9.87 -4.46 -5.99
C ILE A 127 9.30 -5.28 -4.83
N TYR A 128 8.50 -6.27 -5.17
CA TYR A 128 7.94 -7.20 -4.20
C TYR A 128 9.04 -8.14 -3.68
N LYS A 129 8.95 -8.51 -2.41
CA LYS A 129 9.85 -9.51 -1.82
C LYS A 129 9.45 -10.91 -2.21
#